data_f2575c1ddfe9501891598dfc3ce13197
#
_entry.id   f2575c1ddfe9501891598dfc3ce13197
#
_cell.length_a   1.000
_cell.length_b   1.000
_cell.length_c   1.000
_cell.angle_alpha   90.00
_cell.angle_beta   90.00
_cell.angle_gamma   90.00
#
_symmetry.space_group_name_H-M   'P 1'
#
loop_
_entity.id
_entity.type
_entity.pdbx_description
1 polymer ?
#
loop_
_entity_poly.entity_id
_entity_poly.type
_entity_poly.pdbx_seq_one_letter_code
_entity_poly.pdbx_strand_id
1 'polypeptide(L)'
;MKFGWSFLENQGSNLVPDELAKSFVRCFSSSDGKQVLNYLCDQIKNRFLPATSSTNELWFFEGKRALLAQIEHLINKGKKGE
;
A
#
# COMPACT_ATOMS: atom_id res chain seq x y z
N MET A 1 -1.24 -15.24 -12.88
CA MET A 1 -2.20 -15.28 -12.13
C MET A 1 -2.85 -14.07 -11.97
N LYS A 2 -4.06 -14.07 -11.90
CA LYS A 2 -4.63 -12.96 -11.84
C LYS A 2 -5.11 -12.73 -10.65
N PHE A 3 -4.75 -12.18 -9.77
CA PHE A 3 -5.40 -12.01 -8.66
C PHE A 3 -5.32 -10.67 -8.34
N GLY A 4 -5.30 -10.27 -7.31
CA GLY A 4 -5.41 -9.02 -6.73
C GLY A 4 -5.55 -7.83 -7.61
N TRP A 5 -4.61 -7.65 -8.46
CA TRP A 5 -4.60 -6.48 -9.28
C TRP A 5 -5.69 -6.46 -10.30
N SER A 6 -5.91 -7.61 -10.91
CA SER A 6 -6.98 -7.70 -11.87
C SER A 6 -8.29 -7.42 -11.25
N PHE A 7 -8.48 -7.89 -10.04
CA PHE A 7 -9.68 -7.65 -9.29
C PHE A 7 -9.91 -6.16 -9.07
N LEU A 8 -8.88 -5.45 -8.68
CA LEU A 8 -8.99 -4.02 -8.46
C LEU A 8 -9.29 -3.29 -9.75
N GLU A 9 -8.70 -3.71 -10.83
CA GLU A 9 -8.95 -3.08 -12.10
C GLU A 9 -10.38 -3.29 -12.56
N ASN A 10 -10.88 -4.48 -12.32
CA ASN A 10 -12.22 -4.76 -12.74
C ASN A 10 -13.26 -4.01 -11.95
N GLN A 11 -12.92 -3.61 -10.76
CA GLN A 11 -13.85 -2.84 -10.04
C GLN A 11 -13.83 -1.45 -10.53
N GLY A 12 -13.06 -1.20 -11.47
CA GLY A 12 -13.08 -0.04 -12.09
C GLY A 12 -12.91 1.00 -11.44
N SER A 13 -12.68 1.22 -11.34
CA SER A 13 -12.76 2.31 -11.02
C SER A 13 -12.17 2.74 -10.02
N ASN A 14 -11.60 2.70 -9.70
CA ASN A 14 -11.09 3.52 -8.81
C ASN A 14 -11.89 3.75 -7.67
N LEU A 15 -13.03 3.31 -7.59
CA LEU A 15 -13.84 3.57 -6.47
C LEU A 15 -13.60 2.51 -5.45
N VAL A 16 -13.04 2.87 -4.36
CA VAL A 16 -12.84 1.97 -3.25
C VAL A 16 -14.02 2.17 -2.32
N PRO A 17 -14.76 1.12 -2.02
CA PRO A 17 -15.89 1.25 -1.11
C PRO A 17 -15.44 1.76 0.25
N ASP A 18 -16.27 2.59 0.84
CA ASP A 18 -15.94 3.13 2.16
C ASP A 18 -15.73 2.03 3.19
N GLU A 19 -16.47 0.94 3.05
CA GLU A 19 -16.32 -0.17 3.99
C GLU A 19 -14.94 -0.80 3.89
N LEU A 20 -14.40 -0.89 2.69
CA LEU A 20 -13.07 -1.43 2.53
C LEU A 20 -12.03 -0.51 3.15
N ALA A 21 -12.19 0.80 2.95
CA ALA A 21 -11.27 1.75 3.54
C ALA A 21 -11.31 1.68 5.07
N LYS A 22 -12.50 1.50 5.63
CA LYS A 22 -12.62 1.33 7.08
C LYS A 22 -11.96 0.05 7.56
N SER A 23 -11.99 -0.99 6.75
CA SER A 23 -11.30 -2.23 7.08
C SER A 23 -9.80 -2.02 7.15
N PHE A 24 -9.27 -1.19 6.25
CA PHE A 24 -7.85 -0.85 6.32
C PHE A 24 -7.52 -0.15 7.63
N VAL A 25 -8.37 0.76 8.06
CA VAL A 25 -8.16 1.45 9.33
C VAL A 25 -8.15 0.46 10.48
N ARG A 26 -9.15 -0.42 10.52
CA ARG A 26 -9.23 -1.39 11.61
C ARG A 26 -8.02 -2.31 11.65
N CYS A 27 -7.61 -2.76 10.47
CA CYS A 27 -6.49 -3.68 10.38
C CYS A 27 -5.19 -3.04 10.87
N PHE A 28 -4.93 -1.83 10.46
CA PHE A 28 -3.66 -1.20 10.77
C PHE A 28 -3.70 -0.31 12.02
N SER A 29 -4.82 -0.27 12.72
CA SER A 29 -4.88 0.44 13.99
C SER A 29 -4.57 -0.45 15.16
N SER A 30 -4.60 -1.75 14.98
CA SER A 30 -4.22 -2.67 16.06
C SER A 30 -2.73 -2.56 16.31
N SER A 31 -2.30 -3.06 17.45
CA SER A 31 -0.89 -3.05 17.80
C SER A 31 -0.07 -3.80 16.75
N ASP A 32 -0.54 -4.98 16.37
CA ASP A 32 0.16 -5.77 15.36
C ASP A 32 0.14 -5.10 14.01
N GLY A 33 -0.99 -4.52 13.65
CA GLY A 33 -1.10 -3.84 12.37
C GLY A 33 -0.15 -2.67 12.25
N LYS A 34 0.00 -1.93 13.35
CA LYS A 34 0.95 -0.81 13.36
C LYS A 34 2.38 -1.29 13.21
N GLN A 35 2.71 -2.40 13.86
CA GLN A 35 4.05 -2.96 13.72
C GLN A 35 4.32 -3.41 12.30
N VAL A 36 3.34 -4.05 11.67
CA VAL A 36 3.49 -4.50 10.30
C VAL A 36 3.68 -3.30 9.37
N LEU A 37 2.88 -2.27 9.55
CA LEU A 37 2.98 -1.09 8.69
C LEU A 37 4.31 -0.39 8.87
N ASN A 38 4.79 -0.29 10.11
CA ASN A 38 6.08 0.32 10.37
C ASN A 38 7.20 -0.48 9.71
N TYR A 39 7.10 -1.79 9.77
CA TYR A 39 8.10 -2.63 9.12
C TYR A 39 8.11 -2.38 7.60
N LEU A 40 6.93 -2.32 7.00
CA LEU A 40 6.85 -2.10 5.56
C LEU A 40 7.41 -0.72 5.19
N CYS A 41 7.12 0.29 6.00
CA CYS A 41 7.65 1.62 5.75
C CYS A 41 9.18 1.62 5.83
N ASP A 42 9.73 0.93 6.81
CA ASP A 42 11.17 0.86 6.93
C ASP A 42 11.80 0.16 5.75
N GLN A 43 11.19 -0.92 5.30
CA GLN A 43 11.76 -1.69 4.20
C GLN A 43 11.61 -0.98 2.86
N ILE A 44 10.66 -0.11 2.73
CA ILE A 44 10.34 0.50 1.46
C ILE A 44 10.62 1.99 1.43
N LYS A 45 9.99 2.75 2.28
CA LYS A 45 10.13 4.20 2.22
C LYS A 45 11.49 4.71 2.66
N ASN A 46 12.05 4.09 3.66
CA ASN A 46 13.30 4.57 4.22
C ASN A 46 14.52 3.91 3.64
N ARG A 47 14.31 3.16 2.56
CA ARG A 47 15.42 2.47 1.96
C ARG A 47 15.83 3.15 0.68
N PHE A 48 17.11 3.32 0.47
CA PHE A 48 17.62 3.93 -0.74
C PHE A 48 18.34 2.90 -1.57
N LEU A 49 18.14 2.95 -2.87
CA LEU A 49 18.84 2.06 -3.76
C LEU A 49 20.19 2.68 -4.14
N PRO A 50 21.21 1.87 -4.31
CA PRO A 50 22.50 2.38 -4.75
C PRO A 50 22.40 3.03 -6.12
N ALA A 51 23.25 3.97 -6.39
CA ALA A 51 23.30 4.63 -7.68
C ALA A 51 23.57 3.64 -8.81
N THR A 52 24.14 2.49 -8.47
CA THR A 52 24.47 1.47 -9.47
C THR A 52 23.32 0.53 -9.73
N SER A 53 22.16 0.75 -9.13
CA SER A 53 21.04 -0.14 -9.32
C SER A 53 20.59 -0.16 -10.78
N SER A 54 20.17 -1.33 -11.23
CA SER A 54 19.68 -1.46 -12.60
C SER A 54 18.31 -0.81 -12.74
N THR A 55 17.95 -0.55 -13.98
CA THR A 55 16.62 -0.02 -14.26
C THR A 55 15.53 -0.95 -13.76
N ASN A 56 15.72 -2.26 -13.92
CA ASN A 56 14.72 -3.22 -13.44
C ASN A 56 14.59 -3.17 -11.93
N GLU A 57 15.69 -3.00 -11.22
CA GLU A 57 15.62 -2.89 -9.77
C GLU A 57 14.88 -1.64 -9.35
N LEU A 58 15.12 -0.54 -10.07
CA LEU A 58 14.42 0.71 -9.77
C LEU A 58 12.92 0.57 -9.99
N TRP A 59 12.52 -0.04 -11.11
CA TRP A 59 11.11 -0.23 -11.38
C TRP A 59 10.44 -1.12 -10.36
N PHE A 60 11.15 -2.18 -9.98
CA PHE A 60 10.62 -3.09 -8.98
C PHE A 60 10.40 -2.38 -7.65
N PHE A 61 11.36 -1.56 -7.26
CA PHE A 61 11.28 -0.83 -6.01
C PHE A 61 10.17 0.22 -6.07
N GLU A 62 10.00 0.88 -7.21
CA GLU A 62 8.93 1.85 -7.37
C GLU A 62 7.55 1.20 -7.26
N GLY A 63 7.44 -0.03 -7.74
CA GLY A 63 6.20 -0.76 -7.58
C GLY A 63 5.85 -1.00 -6.12
N LYS A 64 6.85 -1.32 -5.31
CA LYS A 64 6.64 -1.50 -3.88
C LYS A 64 6.21 -0.20 -3.22
N ARG A 65 6.83 0.91 -3.61
CA ARG A 65 6.49 2.21 -3.04
C ARG A 65 5.06 2.59 -3.42
N ALA A 66 4.66 2.30 -4.64
CA ALA A 66 3.32 2.62 -5.09
C ALA A 66 2.28 1.84 -4.30
N LEU A 67 2.55 0.56 -4.04
CA LEU A 67 1.63 -0.25 -3.26
C LEU A 67 1.51 0.29 -1.83
N LEU A 68 2.64 0.62 -1.22
CA LEU A 68 2.61 1.14 0.14
C LEU A 68 1.84 2.46 0.19
N ALA A 69 2.04 3.32 -0.81
CA ALA A 69 1.32 4.58 -0.87
C ALA A 69 -0.19 4.35 -0.98
N GLN A 70 -0.60 3.32 -1.69
CA GLN A 70 -2.00 3.00 -1.82
C GLN A 70 -2.57 2.52 -0.49
N ILE A 71 -1.84 1.72 0.24
CA ILE A 71 -2.27 1.27 1.56
C ILE A 71 -2.47 2.48 2.48
N GLU A 72 -1.51 3.38 2.49
CA GLU A 72 -1.59 4.57 3.33
C GLU A 72 -2.77 5.46 2.92
N HIS A 73 -3.00 5.57 1.62
CA HIS A 73 -4.11 6.36 1.13
C HIS A 73 -5.45 5.80 1.61
N LEU A 74 -5.58 4.47 1.59
CA LEU A 74 -6.82 3.84 2.02
C LEU A 74 -7.04 3.99 3.52
N ILE A 75 -5.97 3.91 4.30
CA ILE A 75 -6.06 4.15 5.72
C ILE A 75 -6.55 5.58 5.98
N ASN A 76 -5.97 6.55 5.30
CA ASN A 76 -6.37 7.93 5.48
C ASN A 76 -7.80 8.18 5.04
N LYS A 77 -8.20 7.54 3.96
CA LYS A 77 -9.57 7.67 3.49
C LYS A 77 -10.55 7.09 4.52
N GLY A 78 -10.22 5.96 5.10
CA GLY A 78 -11.07 5.37 6.12
C GLY A 78 -11.17 6.21 7.36
N LYS A 79 -10.09 6.85 7.76
CA LYS A 79 -10.12 7.73 8.92
C LYS A 79 -11.01 8.93 8.68
N LYS A 80 -10.97 9.48 7.49
CA LYS A 80 -11.81 10.64 7.20
C LYS A 80 -13.28 10.28 7.17
N GLY A 81 -13.59 9.06 6.85
CA GLY A 81 -14.97 8.63 6.82
C GLY A 81 -15.56 8.36 8.18
N GLU A 82 -14.74 8.42 9.19
CA GLU A 82 -15.22 8.25 10.54
C GLU A 82 -15.52 9.61 11.15
#